data_56dee95527765218be1104bbd2d8bf47
#
_entry.id   56dee95527765218be1104bbd2d8bf47
#
_cell.length_a   1.000
_cell.length_b   1.000
_cell.length_c   1.000
_cell.angle_alpha   90.00
_cell.angle_beta   90.00
_cell.angle_gamma   90.00
#
_symmetry.space_group_name_H-M   'P 1'
#
loop_
_entity.id
_entity.type
_entity.pdbx_description
1 polymer ?
#
loop_
_entity_poly.entity_id
_entity_poly.type
_entity_poly.pdbx_seq_one_letter_code
_entity_poly.pdbx_strand_id
1 'polypeptide(L)'
;MEIWNEFCSYLIDCKERDVSEERYHEIIESQLSVLGWKRYKGEICHKERIPSGHGFAEPDIVVKKDGVNQMVIEVKKPNHLQTKEERLQLLSYMRLCTLRIGIYIGEHIEIFYDVQGDSIEPVSIYRVPISLNEKRGQQFVELIRRDNFDKDRFIEFCETQLQEQKKRESLDLLKKNLLDGRYNSFLKNSLKQKILEGESLPVSEEQIDDLLCKFQIKIISEEDVIEQSEINSTLYAPITSYNNADATARDNTRYSLDGSAFLSKGRFVLAVVSKYARLHPNKSYNEILAVFPNNLGVTVVIKQLNQISPKQIKDRRFFTSPNELLCSADGIQYAVTTQWNITTIPNIVNVAKSLGWDVKASK
;
A
#
# COMPACT_ATOMS: atom_id res chain seq x y z
N MET A 1 15.85 -21.67 -0.67
CA MET A 1 14.43 -21.81 -0.30
C MET A 1 14.26 -22.57 1.01
N GLU A 2 14.95 -23.69 1.17
CA GLU A 2 14.84 -24.58 2.33
C GLU A 2 15.19 -23.88 3.66
N ILE A 3 16.34 -23.21 3.73
CA ILE A 3 16.80 -22.49 4.95
C ILE A 3 15.82 -21.38 5.37
N TRP A 4 15.28 -20.63 4.41
CA TRP A 4 14.27 -19.62 4.73
C TRP A 4 12.97 -20.27 5.26
N ASN A 5 12.50 -21.34 4.62
CA ASN A 5 11.29 -22.01 5.06
C ASN A 5 11.43 -22.60 6.47
N GLU A 6 12.59 -23.17 6.79
CA GLU A 6 12.88 -23.64 8.15
C GLU A 6 12.86 -22.48 9.15
N PHE A 7 13.64 -21.43 8.91
CA PHE A 7 13.63 -20.20 9.71
C PHE A 7 12.23 -19.64 9.88
N CYS A 8 11.49 -19.48 8.79
CA CYS A 8 10.16 -18.89 8.75
C CYS A 8 9.13 -19.75 9.51
N SER A 9 9.23 -21.09 9.45
CA SER A 9 8.33 -21.99 10.17
C SER A 9 8.34 -21.75 11.67
N TYR A 10 9.52 -21.51 12.27
CA TYR A 10 9.62 -21.15 13.68
C TYR A 10 8.96 -19.80 13.99
N LEU A 11 9.11 -18.81 13.11
CA LEU A 11 8.48 -17.50 13.30
C LEU A 11 6.95 -17.58 13.17
N ILE A 12 6.44 -18.39 12.25
CA ILE A 12 4.99 -18.63 12.07
C ILE A 12 4.43 -19.31 13.33
N ASP A 13 5.07 -20.37 13.85
CA ASP A 13 4.65 -21.04 15.08
C ASP A 13 4.62 -20.06 16.27
N CYS A 14 5.63 -19.20 16.40
CA CYS A 14 5.66 -18.16 17.42
C CYS A 14 4.49 -17.17 17.28
N LYS A 15 4.16 -16.79 16.06
CA LYS A 15 3.07 -15.88 15.75
C LYS A 15 1.71 -16.48 16.04
N GLU A 16 1.51 -17.76 15.69
CA GLU A 16 0.27 -18.49 15.96
C GLU A 16 0.03 -18.71 17.46
N ARG A 17 1.09 -18.93 18.22
CA ARG A 17 1.03 -19.15 19.68
C ARG A 17 1.08 -17.85 20.49
N ASP A 18 1.28 -16.71 19.83
CA ASP A 18 1.45 -15.38 20.47
C ASP A 18 2.43 -15.44 21.65
N VAL A 19 3.62 -16.00 21.40
CA VAL A 19 4.64 -16.19 22.44
C VAL A 19 5.10 -14.87 23.06
N SER A 20 5.66 -14.92 24.28
CA SER A 20 6.23 -13.73 24.91
C SER A 20 7.45 -13.20 24.13
N GLU A 21 7.79 -11.91 24.34
CA GLU A 21 8.95 -11.29 23.70
C GLU A 21 10.24 -12.03 24.04
N GLU A 22 10.42 -12.44 25.31
CA GLU A 22 11.58 -13.19 25.76
C GLU A 22 11.71 -14.53 25.02
N ARG A 23 10.60 -15.26 24.88
CA ARG A 23 10.60 -16.54 24.16
C ARG A 23 10.90 -16.36 22.68
N TYR A 24 10.35 -15.31 22.08
CA TYR A 24 10.62 -14.99 20.67
C TYR A 24 12.09 -14.64 20.46
N HIS A 25 12.67 -13.90 21.39
CA HIS A 25 14.08 -13.56 21.42
C HIS A 25 14.98 -14.79 21.42
N GLU A 26 14.72 -15.75 22.33
CA GLU A 26 15.47 -17.03 22.39
C GLU A 26 15.42 -17.81 21.06
N ILE A 27 14.24 -17.79 20.40
CA ILE A 27 14.06 -18.47 19.12
C ILE A 27 14.86 -17.76 18.02
N ILE A 28 14.84 -16.42 17.96
CA ILE A 28 15.65 -15.67 17.00
C ILE A 28 17.14 -15.95 17.18
N GLU A 29 17.65 -15.98 18.43
CA GLU A 29 19.05 -16.33 18.70
C GLU A 29 19.38 -17.76 18.27
N SER A 30 18.46 -18.70 18.50
CA SER A 30 18.61 -20.09 18.04
C SER A 30 18.69 -20.14 16.51
N GLN A 31 17.83 -19.39 15.81
CA GLN A 31 17.84 -19.33 14.36
C GLN A 31 19.11 -18.66 13.80
N LEU A 32 19.62 -17.61 14.45
CA LEU A 32 20.93 -17.06 14.11
C LEU A 32 22.06 -18.10 14.26
N SER A 33 21.93 -18.97 15.26
CA SER A 33 22.90 -20.07 15.46
C SER A 33 22.83 -21.13 14.34
N VAL A 34 21.63 -21.41 13.81
CA VAL A 34 21.41 -22.25 12.61
C VAL A 34 22.03 -21.61 11.38
N LEU A 35 21.94 -20.27 11.27
CA LEU A 35 22.58 -19.49 10.20
C LEU A 35 24.11 -19.39 10.33
N GLY A 36 24.71 -20.06 11.32
CA GLY A 36 26.14 -20.20 11.47
C GLY A 36 26.81 -19.32 12.52
N TRP A 37 26.11 -18.32 13.07
CA TRP A 37 26.63 -17.46 14.14
C TRP A 37 26.75 -18.22 15.44
N LYS A 38 27.84 -18.01 16.19
CA LYS A 38 28.15 -18.83 17.35
C LYS A 38 28.17 -18.00 18.64
N ARG A 39 27.19 -18.23 19.52
CA ARG A 39 27.10 -17.57 20.83
C ARG A 39 28.33 -17.81 21.69
N TYR A 40 28.87 -19.06 21.71
CA TYR A 40 30.05 -19.39 22.48
C TYR A 40 31.34 -18.71 21.98
N LYS A 41 31.34 -18.17 20.75
CA LYS A 41 32.44 -17.35 20.22
C LYS A 41 32.22 -15.85 20.44
N GLY A 42 31.14 -15.45 21.12
CA GLY A 42 30.76 -14.05 21.27
C GLY A 42 30.25 -13.39 19.96
N GLU A 43 29.80 -14.22 19.01
CA GLU A 43 29.25 -13.68 17.74
C GLU A 43 27.79 -13.26 17.89
N ILE A 44 27.04 -13.79 18.86
CA ILE A 44 25.69 -13.35 19.25
C ILE A 44 25.78 -12.79 20.67
N CYS A 45 25.61 -11.50 20.83
CA CYS A 45 25.64 -10.79 22.11
C CYS A 45 24.23 -10.34 22.47
N HIS A 46 23.65 -10.95 23.50
CA HIS A 46 22.33 -10.66 24.03
C HIS A 46 22.41 -9.53 25.05
N LYS A 47 21.60 -8.47 24.87
CA LYS A 47 21.49 -7.32 25.76
C LYS A 47 22.86 -6.77 26.21
N GLU A 48 23.75 -6.60 25.23
CA GLU A 48 25.08 -6.05 25.48
C GLU A 48 24.98 -4.61 25.95
N ARG A 49 25.62 -4.31 27.08
CA ARG A 49 25.61 -2.94 27.65
C ARG A 49 26.60 -2.06 26.90
N ILE A 50 26.10 -1.11 26.16
CA ILE A 50 26.89 -0.15 25.38
C ILE A 50 26.86 1.21 26.07
N PRO A 51 28.00 1.84 26.40
CA PRO A 51 28.04 3.15 27.02
C PRO A 51 27.28 4.19 26.15
N SER A 52 26.37 4.97 26.78
CA SER A 52 25.59 6.01 26.13
C SER A 52 25.48 7.22 27.07
N GLY A 53 26.32 8.23 26.85
CA GLY A 53 26.35 9.42 27.72
C GLY A 53 26.61 9.06 29.18
N HIS A 54 25.65 9.33 30.08
CA HIS A 54 25.74 9.01 31.50
C HIS A 54 25.15 7.63 31.87
N GLY A 55 24.73 6.83 30.89
CA GLY A 55 24.08 5.53 31.09
C GLY A 55 24.57 4.48 30.11
N PHE A 56 23.73 3.48 29.92
CA PHE A 56 23.97 2.38 29.00
C PHE A 56 22.75 2.17 28.12
N ALA A 57 23.00 1.81 26.87
CA ALA A 57 21.99 1.30 25.96
C ALA A 57 22.14 -0.25 25.90
N GLU A 58 21.04 -0.96 25.77
CA GLU A 58 21.00 -2.41 25.76
C GLU A 58 20.20 -2.89 24.54
N PRO A 59 20.81 -2.92 23.33
CA PRO A 59 20.15 -3.49 22.16
C PRO A 59 19.88 -4.98 22.41
N ASP A 60 18.78 -5.49 21.87
CA ASP A 60 18.38 -6.86 22.08
C ASP A 60 19.46 -7.87 21.64
N ILE A 61 19.95 -7.74 20.40
CA ILE A 61 21.02 -8.57 19.88
C ILE A 61 22.04 -7.73 19.10
N VAL A 62 23.31 -7.87 19.43
CA VAL A 62 24.41 -7.39 18.59
C VAL A 62 25.13 -8.60 17.99
N VAL A 63 25.20 -8.65 16.67
CA VAL A 63 25.94 -9.71 15.97
C VAL A 63 27.33 -9.21 15.61
N LYS A 64 28.35 -10.02 15.97
CA LYS A 64 29.76 -9.69 15.77
C LYS A 64 30.45 -10.74 14.89
N LYS A 65 31.43 -10.32 14.13
CA LYS A 65 32.36 -11.18 13.40
C LYS A 65 33.77 -10.74 13.74
N ASP A 66 34.57 -11.69 14.25
CA ASP A 66 35.95 -11.42 14.67
C ASP A 66 36.06 -10.22 15.66
N GLY A 67 35.10 -10.13 16.59
CA GLY A 67 35.02 -9.08 17.61
C GLY A 67 34.49 -7.72 17.12
N VAL A 68 34.18 -7.59 15.83
CA VAL A 68 33.66 -6.34 15.22
C VAL A 68 32.14 -6.44 15.05
N ASN A 69 31.42 -5.39 15.46
CA ASN A 69 29.96 -5.30 15.27
C ASN A 69 29.63 -5.33 13.77
N GLN A 70 28.65 -6.17 13.40
CA GLN A 70 28.22 -6.35 12.02
C GLN A 70 26.79 -5.85 11.80
N MET A 71 25.88 -6.16 12.71
CA MET A 71 24.49 -5.75 12.68
C MET A 71 23.90 -5.69 14.09
N VAL A 72 22.90 -4.88 14.29
CA VAL A 72 22.07 -4.82 15.49
C VAL A 72 20.66 -5.26 15.14
N ILE A 73 20.06 -6.07 16.00
CA ILE A 73 18.71 -6.62 15.80
C ILE A 73 17.87 -6.24 17.01
N GLU A 74 16.74 -5.63 16.77
CA GLU A 74 15.69 -5.36 17.74
C GLU A 74 14.55 -6.36 17.53
N VAL A 75 14.14 -7.02 18.60
CA VAL A 75 13.12 -8.07 18.58
C VAL A 75 11.91 -7.61 19.39
N LYS A 76 10.73 -7.70 18.79
CA LYS A 76 9.45 -7.41 19.44
C LYS A 76 8.52 -8.61 19.29
N LYS A 77 7.45 -8.66 20.08
CA LYS A 77 6.47 -9.75 19.98
C LYS A 77 6.07 -10.05 18.54
N PRO A 78 5.76 -11.32 18.19
CA PRO A 78 5.48 -11.73 16.81
C PRO A 78 4.33 -10.98 16.14
N ASN A 79 3.37 -10.47 16.92
CA ASN A 79 2.20 -9.73 16.42
C ASN A 79 2.28 -8.22 16.71
N HIS A 80 3.43 -7.72 17.14
CA HIS A 80 3.63 -6.32 17.48
C HIS A 80 3.86 -5.47 16.23
N LEU A 81 3.07 -4.40 16.08
CA LEU A 81 3.26 -3.39 15.05
C LEU A 81 4.32 -2.39 15.51
N GLN A 82 5.35 -2.23 14.70
CA GLN A 82 6.45 -1.33 15.00
C GLN A 82 5.99 0.12 15.14
N THR A 83 6.42 0.77 16.22
CA THR A 83 6.17 2.20 16.46
C THR A 83 7.32 3.07 15.92
N LYS A 84 7.06 4.40 15.87
CA LYS A 84 8.08 5.37 15.50
C LYS A 84 9.21 5.42 16.54
N GLU A 85 8.87 5.33 17.81
CA GLU A 85 9.80 5.36 18.94
C GLU A 85 10.78 4.18 18.86
N GLU A 86 10.31 3.00 18.50
CA GLU A 86 11.15 1.81 18.34
C GLU A 86 12.12 1.94 17.15
N ARG A 87 11.68 2.59 16.05
CA ARG A 87 12.60 2.89 14.94
C ARG A 87 13.71 3.86 15.35
N LEU A 88 13.37 4.89 16.13
CA LEU A 88 14.35 5.84 16.67
C LEU A 88 15.30 5.17 17.68
N GLN A 89 14.79 4.24 18.48
CA GLN A 89 15.59 3.43 19.39
C GLN A 89 16.59 2.57 18.61
N LEU A 90 16.13 1.86 17.58
CA LEU A 90 17.00 1.06 16.71
C LEU A 90 18.08 1.94 16.05
N LEU A 91 17.73 3.13 15.54
CA LEU A 91 18.72 4.08 15.00
C LEU A 91 19.78 4.46 16.04
N SER A 92 19.36 4.72 17.28
CA SER A 92 20.28 5.02 18.36
C SER A 92 21.26 3.89 18.61
N TYR A 93 20.78 2.65 18.63
CA TYR A 93 21.62 1.46 18.76
C TYR A 93 22.58 1.28 17.59
N MET A 94 22.10 1.49 16.35
CA MET A 94 22.95 1.46 15.16
C MET A 94 24.13 2.44 15.29
N ARG A 95 23.85 3.67 15.69
CA ARG A 95 24.88 4.73 15.84
C ARG A 95 25.85 4.44 16.98
N LEU A 96 25.36 3.97 18.14
CA LEU A 96 26.20 3.58 19.26
C LEU A 96 27.12 2.40 18.91
N CYS A 97 26.63 1.46 18.11
CA CYS A 97 27.41 0.33 17.61
C CYS A 97 28.30 0.66 16.41
N THR A 98 28.28 1.89 15.91
CA THR A 98 28.97 2.33 14.68
C THR A 98 28.54 1.47 13.46
N LEU A 99 27.24 1.26 13.35
CA LEU A 99 26.60 0.49 12.29
C LEU A 99 25.68 1.35 11.46
N ARG A 100 25.61 1.06 10.16
CA ARG A 100 24.64 1.68 9.23
C ARG A 100 23.40 0.81 9.01
N ILE A 101 23.41 -0.42 9.49
CA ILE A 101 22.37 -1.42 9.27
C ILE A 101 21.80 -1.86 10.61
N GLY A 102 20.47 -1.80 10.73
CA GLY A 102 19.69 -2.36 11.83
C GLY A 102 18.59 -3.26 11.28
N ILE A 103 18.26 -4.30 12.04
CA ILE A 103 17.21 -5.26 11.69
C ILE A 103 16.16 -5.21 12.79
N TYR A 104 14.90 -5.11 12.39
CA TYR A 104 13.75 -5.27 13.26
C TYR A 104 13.08 -6.60 12.96
N ILE A 105 12.72 -7.36 14.00
CA ILE A 105 11.99 -8.63 13.89
C ILE A 105 10.80 -8.59 14.84
N GLY A 106 9.58 -8.57 14.28
CA GLY A 106 8.32 -8.58 15.01
C GLY A 106 7.24 -9.25 14.18
N GLU A 107 6.19 -8.50 13.79
CA GLU A 107 5.16 -8.99 12.87
C GLU A 107 5.74 -9.37 11.49
N HIS A 108 6.81 -8.72 11.10
CA HIS A 108 7.60 -8.94 9.88
C HIS A 108 9.08 -8.71 10.20
N ILE A 109 9.95 -9.04 9.28
CA ILE A 109 11.37 -8.67 9.37
C ILE A 109 11.56 -7.40 8.52
N GLU A 110 12.31 -6.43 9.04
CA GLU A 110 12.58 -5.18 8.34
C GLU A 110 14.03 -4.76 8.50
N ILE A 111 14.68 -4.43 7.38
CA ILE A 111 16.05 -3.89 7.38
C ILE A 111 15.96 -2.38 7.30
N PHE A 112 16.61 -1.73 8.25
CA PHE A 112 16.76 -0.29 8.33
C PHE A 112 18.18 0.13 7.98
N TYR A 113 18.31 1.28 7.32
CA TYR A 113 19.58 1.84 6.90
C TYR A 113 19.72 3.27 7.38
N ASP A 114 20.83 3.59 8.05
CA ASP A 114 21.21 4.96 8.40
C ASP A 114 21.96 5.61 7.23
N VAL A 115 21.30 6.55 6.57
CA VAL A 115 21.80 7.20 5.34
C VAL A 115 22.98 8.13 5.62
N GLN A 116 23.31 8.38 6.90
CA GLN A 116 24.28 9.38 7.38
C GLN A 116 23.89 10.83 7.02
N GLY A 117 24.12 11.73 7.93
CA GLY A 117 23.75 13.16 7.79
C GLY A 117 22.64 13.54 8.77
N ASP A 118 21.82 14.51 8.40
CA ASP A 118 20.75 15.07 9.24
C ASP A 118 19.49 14.19 9.32
N SER A 119 19.58 12.93 8.91
CA SER A 119 18.44 12.02 8.99
C SER A 119 18.06 11.76 10.45
N ILE A 120 16.84 12.15 10.79
CA ILE A 120 16.27 11.99 12.14
C ILE A 120 15.79 10.55 12.35
N GLU A 121 15.45 9.83 11.27
CA GLU A 121 14.95 8.45 11.30
C GLU A 121 15.73 7.56 10.33
N PRO A 122 15.89 6.25 10.64
CA PRO A 122 16.48 5.32 9.69
C PRO A 122 15.48 5.04 8.55
N VAL A 123 15.99 4.79 7.36
CA VAL A 123 15.14 4.44 6.22
C VAL A 123 14.85 2.96 6.21
N SER A 124 13.58 2.59 6.20
CA SER A 124 13.14 1.22 5.91
C SER A 124 13.40 0.91 4.44
N ILE A 125 14.31 0.00 4.16
CA ILE A 125 14.74 -0.31 2.80
C ILE A 125 14.29 -1.68 2.31
N TYR A 126 14.05 -2.61 3.22
CA TYR A 126 13.70 -3.98 2.85
C TYR A 126 12.79 -4.62 3.89
N ARG A 127 11.56 -4.92 3.51
CA ARG A 127 10.57 -5.59 4.36
C ARG A 127 10.32 -7.00 3.86
N VAL A 128 10.38 -7.98 4.77
CA VAL A 128 10.20 -9.40 4.51
C VAL A 128 8.96 -9.89 5.27
N PRO A 129 7.89 -10.26 4.57
CA PRO A 129 6.75 -10.93 5.20
C PRO A 129 7.15 -12.29 5.78
N ILE A 130 6.63 -12.65 6.95
CA ILE A 130 6.82 -13.97 7.55
C ILE A 130 5.83 -14.93 6.87
N SER A 131 6.24 -15.48 5.72
CA SER A 131 5.50 -16.45 4.94
C SER A 131 6.42 -17.44 4.24
N LEU A 132 5.95 -18.69 4.08
CA LEU A 132 6.73 -19.72 3.39
C LEU A 132 6.92 -19.37 1.90
N ASN A 133 8.03 -19.82 1.34
CA ASN A 133 8.41 -19.61 -0.06
C ASN A 133 8.58 -18.13 -0.47
N GLU A 134 8.73 -17.23 0.51
CA GLU A 134 8.96 -15.80 0.25
C GLU A 134 10.37 -15.57 -0.31
N LYS A 135 10.45 -14.99 -1.52
CA LYS A 135 11.74 -14.72 -2.19
C LYS A 135 12.59 -13.70 -1.42
N ARG A 136 11.94 -12.71 -0.81
CA ARG A 136 12.64 -11.73 0.02
C ARG A 136 13.21 -12.37 1.29
N GLY A 137 12.51 -13.36 1.85
CA GLY A 137 13.01 -14.13 2.99
C GLY A 137 14.24 -14.94 2.65
N GLN A 138 14.24 -15.59 1.49
CA GLN A 138 15.42 -16.29 1.00
C GLN A 138 16.63 -15.36 0.85
N GLN A 139 16.42 -14.19 0.23
CA GLN A 139 17.47 -13.18 0.04
C GLN A 139 17.97 -12.65 1.39
N PHE A 140 17.07 -12.40 2.33
CA PHE A 140 17.42 -11.99 3.70
C PHE A 140 18.35 -13.00 4.38
N VAL A 141 17.99 -14.28 4.37
CA VAL A 141 18.81 -15.35 4.98
C VAL A 141 20.19 -15.44 4.31
N GLU A 142 20.28 -15.34 2.99
CA GLU A 142 21.55 -15.33 2.26
C GLU A 142 22.43 -14.12 2.61
N LEU A 143 21.82 -12.95 2.88
CA LEU A 143 22.54 -11.75 3.29
C LEU A 143 23.13 -11.85 4.69
N ILE A 144 22.41 -12.50 5.64
CA ILE A 144 22.82 -12.56 7.05
C ILE A 144 23.51 -13.86 7.44
N ARG A 145 23.58 -14.85 6.57
CA ARG A 145 24.22 -16.13 6.84
C ARG A 145 25.73 -15.95 7.10
N ARG A 146 26.23 -16.47 8.24
CA ARG A 146 27.60 -16.28 8.75
C ARG A 146 28.70 -16.56 7.71
N ASP A 147 28.57 -17.68 6.99
CA ASP A 147 29.60 -18.13 6.03
C ASP A 147 29.73 -17.21 4.81
N ASN A 148 28.61 -16.61 4.38
CA ASN A 148 28.55 -15.72 3.24
C ASN A 148 28.49 -14.25 3.65
N PHE A 149 28.49 -13.97 4.96
CA PHE A 149 28.32 -12.60 5.45
C PHE A 149 29.52 -11.73 5.10
N ASP A 150 29.25 -10.69 4.37
CA ASP A 150 30.15 -9.61 4.03
C ASP A 150 29.46 -8.27 4.29
N LYS A 151 30.07 -7.44 5.17
CA LYS A 151 29.47 -6.17 5.59
C LYS A 151 29.35 -5.18 4.45
N ASP A 152 30.36 -5.10 3.58
CA ASP A 152 30.37 -4.13 2.48
C ASP A 152 29.34 -4.52 1.42
N ARG A 153 29.22 -5.80 1.11
CA ARG A 153 28.18 -6.34 0.24
C ARG A 153 26.77 -6.09 0.81
N PHE A 154 26.60 -6.18 2.12
CA PHE A 154 25.30 -5.89 2.76
C PHE A 154 24.98 -4.38 2.67
N ILE A 155 25.98 -3.51 2.87
CA ILE A 155 25.82 -2.07 2.69
C ILE A 155 25.45 -1.75 1.23
N GLU A 156 26.17 -2.33 0.26
CA GLU A 156 25.88 -2.16 -1.18
C GLU A 156 24.45 -2.58 -1.54
N PHE A 157 23.99 -3.70 -0.98
CA PHE A 157 22.59 -4.12 -1.11
C PHE A 157 21.64 -3.04 -0.57
N CYS A 158 21.90 -2.51 0.63
CA CYS A 158 21.09 -1.47 1.24
C CYS A 158 21.04 -0.20 0.39
N GLU A 159 22.17 0.23 -0.14
CA GLU A 159 22.28 1.42 -1.01
C GLU A 159 21.53 1.21 -2.33
N THR A 160 21.61 0.01 -2.91
CA THR A 160 20.88 -0.35 -4.13
C THR A 160 19.36 -0.29 -3.87
N GLN A 161 18.88 -0.88 -2.77
CA GLN A 161 17.46 -0.83 -2.41
C GLN A 161 16.98 0.61 -2.17
N LEU A 162 17.79 1.44 -1.53
CA LEU A 162 17.49 2.85 -1.31
C LEU A 162 17.37 3.62 -2.63
N GLN A 163 18.26 3.38 -3.59
CA GLN A 163 18.19 4.01 -4.90
C GLN A 163 16.95 3.59 -5.70
N GLU A 164 16.62 2.31 -5.67
CA GLU A 164 15.41 1.78 -6.30
C GLU A 164 14.13 2.35 -5.67
N GLN A 165 14.11 2.52 -4.34
CA GLN A 165 13.00 3.15 -3.64
C GLN A 165 12.84 4.61 -4.07
N LYS A 166 13.91 5.41 -4.04
CA LYS A 166 13.89 6.82 -4.48
C LYS A 166 13.47 6.95 -5.94
N LYS A 167 13.91 6.03 -6.81
CA LYS A 167 13.50 6.01 -8.21
C LYS A 167 12.00 5.75 -8.35
N ARG A 168 11.46 4.78 -7.61
CA ARG A 168 10.00 4.49 -7.60
C ARG A 168 9.21 5.70 -7.12
N GLU A 169 9.57 6.28 -5.98
CA GLU A 169 8.91 7.47 -5.42
C GLU A 169 8.93 8.65 -6.42
N SER A 170 10.05 8.84 -7.12
CA SER A 170 10.17 9.88 -8.14
C SER A 170 9.27 9.62 -9.35
N LEU A 171 9.17 8.36 -9.80
CA LEU A 171 8.27 7.97 -10.89
C LEU A 171 6.81 8.11 -10.50
N ASP A 172 6.44 7.73 -9.27
CA ASP A 172 5.08 7.88 -8.75
C ASP A 172 4.69 9.35 -8.63
N LEU A 173 5.61 10.20 -8.17
CA LEU A 173 5.40 11.63 -8.13
C LEU A 173 5.23 12.22 -9.54
N LEU A 174 6.06 11.78 -10.51
CA LEU A 174 5.93 12.19 -11.90
C LEU A 174 4.60 11.73 -12.50
N LYS A 175 4.22 10.47 -12.29
CA LYS A 175 2.91 9.93 -12.71
C LYS A 175 1.78 10.78 -12.15
N LYS A 176 1.81 11.08 -10.85
CA LYS A 176 0.84 11.96 -10.20
C LYS A 176 0.77 13.33 -10.85
N ASN A 177 1.92 13.98 -11.06
CA ASN A 177 1.99 15.32 -11.68
C ASN A 177 1.45 15.33 -13.12
N LEU A 178 1.64 14.24 -13.88
CA LEU A 178 1.07 14.09 -15.23
C LEU A 178 -0.46 13.99 -15.17
N LEU A 179 -0.99 13.16 -14.27
CA LEU A 179 -2.44 12.94 -14.13
C LEU A 179 -3.18 14.15 -13.53
N ASP A 180 -2.55 14.89 -12.62
CA ASP A 180 -3.11 16.09 -11.98
C ASP A 180 -3.17 17.32 -12.91
N GLY A 181 -2.74 17.17 -14.17
CA GLY A 181 -2.80 18.23 -15.16
C GLY A 181 -1.77 19.35 -14.98
N ARG A 182 -0.75 19.14 -14.15
CA ARG A 182 0.34 20.12 -13.90
C ARG A 182 1.00 20.61 -15.20
N TYR A 183 1.06 19.74 -16.21
CA TYR A 183 1.68 20.03 -17.50
C TYR A 183 0.70 20.49 -18.58
N ASN A 184 -0.61 20.65 -18.27
CA ASN A 184 -1.63 20.98 -19.28
C ASN A 184 -1.37 22.30 -20.00
N SER A 185 -0.90 23.33 -19.29
CA SER A 185 -0.56 24.62 -19.91
C SER A 185 0.63 24.50 -20.88
N PHE A 186 1.65 23.74 -20.50
CA PHE A 186 2.78 23.45 -21.37
C PHE A 186 2.36 22.70 -22.62
N LEU A 187 1.54 21.66 -22.46
CA LEU A 187 1.01 20.87 -23.59
C LEU A 187 0.17 21.71 -24.54
N LYS A 188 -0.69 22.60 -24.02
CA LYS A 188 -1.47 23.53 -24.84
C LYS A 188 -0.58 24.49 -25.63
N ASN A 189 0.45 25.05 -24.98
CA ASN A 189 1.40 25.95 -25.65
C ASN A 189 2.19 25.23 -26.73
N SER A 190 2.67 24.00 -26.46
CA SER A 190 3.40 23.19 -27.43
C SER A 190 2.51 22.80 -28.62
N LEU A 191 1.23 22.48 -28.38
CA LEU A 191 0.27 22.20 -29.43
C LEU A 191 0.00 23.45 -30.29
N LYS A 192 -0.20 24.61 -29.64
CA LYS A 192 -0.36 25.90 -30.34
C LYS A 192 0.81 26.18 -31.27
N GLN A 193 2.05 26.04 -30.77
CA GLN A 193 3.26 26.25 -31.60
C GLN A 193 3.30 25.30 -32.79
N LYS A 194 2.98 24.02 -32.61
CA LYS A 194 2.93 23.05 -33.71
C LYS A 194 1.86 23.36 -34.75
N ILE A 195 0.71 23.87 -34.36
CA ILE A 195 -0.35 24.30 -35.28
C ILE A 195 0.15 25.49 -36.09
N LEU A 196 0.79 26.47 -35.45
CA LEU A 196 1.33 27.66 -36.13
C LEU A 196 2.50 27.35 -37.07
N GLU A 197 3.33 26.39 -36.75
CA GLU A 197 4.49 25.97 -37.58
C GLU A 197 4.10 25.07 -38.77
N GLY A 198 3.03 24.27 -38.62
CA GLY A 198 2.71 23.18 -39.55
C GLY A 198 1.56 23.42 -40.52
N GLU A 199 0.67 24.35 -40.23
CA GLU A 199 -0.55 24.52 -40.99
C GLU A 199 -0.75 26.00 -41.41
N SER A 200 -0.80 26.26 -42.71
CA SER A 200 -1.22 27.56 -43.26
C SER A 200 -2.74 27.72 -43.11
N LEU A 201 -3.22 27.86 -41.88
CA LEU A 201 -4.62 28.03 -41.60
C LEU A 201 -4.99 29.54 -41.65
N PRO A 202 -6.15 29.93 -42.24
CA PRO A 202 -6.61 31.30 -42.26
C PRO A 202 -7.25 31.72 -40.93
N VAL A 203 -6.57 31.40 -39.82
CA VAL A 203 -7.01 31.68 -38.43
C VAL A 203 -5.92 32.45 -37.70
N SER A 204 -6.36 33.42 -36.86
CA SER A 204 -5.42 34.18 -36.04
C SER A 204 -4.96 33.38 -34.81
N GLU A 205 -3.83 33.81 -34.26
CA GLU A 205 -3.27 33.21 -33.02
C GLU A 205 -4.27 33.29 -31.85
N GLU A 206 -5.04 34.41 -31.74
CA GLU A 206 -6.09 34.58 -30.73
C GLU A 206 -7.21 33.57 -30.91
N GLN A 207 -7.59 33.26 -32.15
CA GLN A 207 -8.64 32.27 -32.43
C GLN A 207 -8.20 30.85 -32.06
N ILE A 208 -6.90 30.53 -32.20
CA ILE A 208 -6.33 29.26 -31.77
C ILE A 208 -6.34 29.19 -30.24
N ASP A 209 -5.97 30.27 -29.54
CA ASP A 209 -6.01 30.32 -28.07
C ASP A 209 -7.45 30.15 -27.54
N ASP A 210 -8.39 30.85 -28.10
CA ASP A 210 -9.81 30.73 -27.74
C ASP A 210 -10.35 29.32 -27.97
N LEU A 211 -9.90 28.65 -29.03
CA LEU A 211 -10.24 27.25 -29.29
C LEU A 211 -9.62 26.35 -28.24
N LEU A 212 -8.30 26.44 -28.00
CA LEU A 212 -7.59 25.61 -27.05
C LEU A 212 -8.06 25.80 -25.61
N CYS A 213 -8.55 27.00 -25.25
CA CYS A 213 -9.15 27.23 -23.94
C CYS A 213 -10.43 26.44 -23.71
N LYS A 214 -11.19 26.12 -24.78
CA LYS A 214 -12.44 25.34 -24.72
C LYS A 214 -12.18 23.82 -24.57
N PHE A 215 -10.95 23.34 -24.80
CA PHE A 215 -10.61 21.93 -24.67
C PHE A 215 -9.87 21.66 -23.37
N GLN A 216 -10.15 20.52 -22.75
CA GLN A 216 -9.35 19.95 -21.67
C GLN A 216 -8.41 18.90 -22.26
N ILE A 217 -7.09 19.09 -22.07
CA ILE A 217 -6.10 18.04 -22.34
C ILE A 217 -6.07 17.13 -21.12
N LYS A 218 -6.41 15.86 -21.29
CA LYS A 218 -6.37 14.86 -20.25
C LYS A 218 -5.36 13.78 -20.62
N ILE A 219 -4.32 13.63 -19.82
CA ILE A 219 -3.39 12.51 -19.92
C ILE A 219 -4.06 11.33 -19.24
N ILE A 220 -4.22 10.22 -19.95
CA ILE A 220 -4.83 9.00 -19.47
C ILE A 220 -3.74 7.93 -19.56
N SER A 221 -3.55 7.10 -18.52
CA SER A 221 -2.61 5.98 -18.57
C SER A 221 -3.13 4.90 -19.54
N GLU A 222 -2.23 4.12 -20.15
CA GLU A 222 -2.63 2.99 -21.00
C GLU A 222 -3.47 1.96 -20.22
N GLU A 223 -3.20 1.78 -18.94
CA GLU A 223 -3.98 0.93 -18.04
C GLU A 223 -5.45 1.40 -17.95
N ASP A 224 -5.67 2.74 -17.85
CA ASP A 224 -7.00 3.33 -17.82
C ASP A 224 -7.71 3.24 -19.20
N VAL A 225 -6.93 3.21 -20.30
CA VAL A 225 -7.49 3.05 -21.68
C VAL A 225 -7.94 1.61 -21.92
N ILE A 226 -7.20 0.61 -21.41
CA ILE A 226 -7.56 -0.81 -21.54
C ILE A 226 -8.87 -1.08 -20.78
N GLU A 227 -9.03 -0.55 -19.57
CA GLU A 227 -10.31 -0.62 -18.84
C GLU A 227 -11.47 0.03 -19.62
N GLN A 228 -11.23 1.17 -20.26
CA GLN A 228 -12.25 1.83 -21.09
C GLN A 228 -12.54 1.07 -22.39
N SER A 229 -11.56 0.42 -22.99
CA SER A 229 -11.75 -0.38 -24.21
C SER A 229 -12.44 -1.71 -23.93
N GLU A 230 -12.17 -2.37 -22.80
CA GLU A 230 -12.91 -3.57 -22.38
C GLU A 230 -14.37 -3.27 -22.04
N ILE A 231 -14.63 -2.11 -21.42
CA ILE A 231 -16.00 -1.62 -21.18
C ILE A 231 -16.71 -1.36 -22.49
N ASN A 232 -16.05 -0.81 -23.51
CA ASN A 232 -16.63 -0.55 -24.82
C ASN A 232 -16.80 -1.81 -25.68
N SER A 233 -15.91 -2.82 -25.57
CA SER A 233 -16.04 -4.08 -26.32
C SER A 233 -17.16 -4.97 -25.78
N THR A 234 -17.55 -4.81 -24.51
CA THR A 234 -18.68 -5.55 -23.91
C THR A 234 -20.04 -4.93 -24.30
N LEU A 235 -20.05 -3.74 -24.94
CA LEU A 235 -21.27 -3.05 -25.38
C LEU A 235 -21.79 -3.47 -26.75
N TYR A 236 -21.07 -4.32 -27.50
CA TYR A 236 -21.44 -4.77 -28.85
C TYR A 236 -21.65 -6.29 -28.98
N ALA A 237 -22.29 -6.92 -27.98
CA ALA A 237 -22.87 -8.26 -28.17
C ALA A 237 -24.37 -8.14 -28.48
N PRO A 238 -24.89 -8.81 -29.53
CA PRO A 238 -26.28 -8.67 -29.92
C PRO A 238 -27.20 -9.34 -28.89
N ILE A 239 -28.24 -8.61 -28.50
CA ILE A 239 -29.30 -9.09 -27.61
C ILE A 239 -30.13 -10.11 -28.36
N THR A 240 -30.01 -11.39 -28.00
CA THR A 240 -31.05 -12.37 -28.31
C THR A 240 -32.03 -12.46 -27.16
N SER A 241 -33.24 -12.07 -27.45
CA SER A 241 -34.40 -12.14 -26.59
C SER A 241 -34.77 -13.57 -26.23
N TYR A 242 -35.01 -13.83 -24.92
CA TYR A 242 -35.90 -14.88 -24.49
C TYR A 242 -36.83 -14.39 -23.36
N ASN A 243 -38.11 -14.33 -23.72
CA ASN A 243 -39.20 -14.20 -22.76
C ASN A 243 -39.31 -15.48 -21.96
N ASN A 244 -39.45 -15.37 -20.63
CA ASN A 244 -40.32 -16.22 -19.87
C ASN A 244 -40.76 -15.54 -18.57
N ALA A 245 -42.03 -15.59 -18.34
CA ALA A 245 -42.78 -14.98 -17.25
C ALA A 245 -42.71 -15.81 -15.96
N ASP A 246 -43.03 -15.12 -14.85
CA ASP A 246 -43.34 -15.60 -13.51
C ASP A 246 -42.26 -16.19 -12.65
N ALA A 247 -41.70 -15.34 -11.78
CA ALA A 247 -41.46 -15.59 -10.35
C ALA A 247 -40.95 -14.33 -9.68
N THR A 248 -41.63 -13.81 -8.65
CA THR A 248 -41.28 -12.74 -7.71
C THR A 248 -40.17 -11.78 -8.21
N ALA A 249 -40.59 -10.67 -8.81
CA ALA A 249 -39.71 -9.73 -9.50
C ALA A 249 -38.55 -9.29 -8.62
N ARG A 250 -37.36 -9.83 -8.86
CA ARG A 250 -36.11 -9.29 -8.33
C ARG A 250 -35.91 -7.91 -8.94
N ASP A 251 -35.79 -6.89 -8.07
CA ASP A 251 -35.53 -5.52 -8.52
C ASP A 251 -34.13 -5.43 -9.18
N ASN A 252 -34.13 -5.35 -10.51
CA ASN A 252 -32.96 -5.28 -11.36
C ASN A 252 -32.56 -3.83 -11.70
N THR A 253 -33.09 -2.84 -10.98
CA THR A 253 -32.75 -1.43 -11.19
C THR A 253 -31.24 -1.23 -11.10
N ARG A 254 -30.70 -0.58 -12.13
CA ARG A 254 -29.28 -0.19 -12.23
C ARG A 254 -29.15 1.31 -12.15
N TYR A 255 -27.97 1.77 -11.74
CA TYR A 255 -27.70 3.19 -11.49
C TYR A 255 -26.45 3.63 -12.26
N SER A 256 -26.49 4.81 -12.86
CA SER A 256 -25.38 5.47 -13.52
C SER A 256 -24.95 6.68 -12.69
N LEU A 257 -23.66 6.92 -12.59
CA LEU A 257 -23.05 8.09 -11.94
C LEU A 257 -22.36 8.94 -13.01
N ASP A 258 -22.78 10.21 -13.16
CA ASP A 258 -22.25 11.18 -14.14
C ASP A 258 -22.16 10.65 -15.58
N GLY A 259 -23.18 9.93 -16.02
CA GLY A 259 -23.24 9.38 -17.37
C GLY A 259 -22.40 8.12 -17.59
N SER A 260 -21.84 7.53 -16.52
CA SER A 260 -21.15 6.23 -16.60
C SER A 260 -22.11 5.09 -16.96
N ALA A 261 -21.57 3.90 -17.22
CA ALA A 261 -22.38 2.69 -17.44
C ALA A 261 -23.31 2.40 -16.24
N PHE A 262 -24.46 1.78 -16.53
CA PHE A 262 -25.43 1.41 -15.50
C PHE A 262 -24.93 0.23 -14.66
N LEU A 263 -24.67 0.48 -13.39
CA LEU A 263 -24.11 -0.45 -12.40
C LEU A 263 -25.21 -1.09 -11.54
N SER A 264 -24.97 -2.28 -11.04
CA SER A 264 -25.80 -2.86 -9.98
C SER A 264 -25.70 -2.03 -8.70
N LYS A 265 -26.68 -2.12 -7.80
CA LYS A 265 -26.74 -1.31 -6.57
C LYS A 265 -25.42 -1.28 -5.78
N GLY A 266 -24.84 -2.43 -5.48
CA GLY A 266 -23.56 -2.50 -4.75
C GLY A 266 -22.41 -1.84 -5.52
N ARG A 267 -22.29 -2.10 -6.81
CA ARG A 267 -21.26 -1.49 -7.68
C ARG A 267 -21.44 0.02 -7.82
N PHE A 268 -22.66 0.50 -7.87
CA PHE A 268 -22.94 1.94 -7.86
C PHE A 268 -22.45 2.59 -6.55
N VAL A 269 -22.70 1.98 -5.40
CA VAL A 269 -22.21 2.50 -4.12
C VAL A 269 -20.68 2.51 -4.06
N LEU A 270 -20.03 1.44 -4.52
CA LEU A 270 -18.57 1.41 -4.63
C LEU A 270 -18.07 2.56 -5.51
N ALA A 271 -18.71 2.81 -6.66
CA ALA A 271 -18.34 3.91 -7.55
C ALA A 271 -18.51 5.29 -6.89
N VAL A 272 -19.60 5.50 -6.12
CA VAL A 272 -19.85 6.75 -5.38
C VAL A 272 -18.77 6.98 -4.32
N VAL A 273 -18.49 5.99 -3.48
CA VAL A 273 -17.47 6.09 -2.41
C VAL A 273 -16.07 6.26 -2.99
N SER A 274 -15.73 5.49 -4.02
CA SER A 274 -14.43 5.58 -4.69
C SER A 274 -14.21 6.94 -5.35
N LYS A 275 -15.26 7.50 -5.98
CA LYS A 275 -15.20 8.84 -6.56
C LYS A 275 -14.99 9.90 -5.49
N TYR A 276 -15.70 9.80 -4.36
CA TYR A 276 -15.51 10.72 -3.23
C TYR A 276 -14.08 10.65 -2.68
N ALA A 277 -13.58 9.46 -2.38
CA ALA A 277 -12.23 9.26 -1.86
C ALA A 277 -11.16 9.83 -2.81
N ARG A 278 -11.33 9.64 -4.12
CA ARG A 278 -10.42 10.16 -5.14
C ARG A 278 -10.45 11.69 -5.25
N LEU A 279 -11.62 12.31 -5.12
CA LEU A 279 -11.76 13.77 -5.16
C LEU A 279 -11.28 14.43 -3.86
N HIS A 280 -11.21 13.69 -2.77
CA HIS A 280 -10.82 14.18 -1.45
C HIS A 280 -9.67 13.33 -0.84
N PRO A 281 -8.49 13.27 -1.48
CA PRO A 281 -7.39 12.39 -1.08
C PRO A 281 -6.80 12.71 0.30
N ASN A 282 -7.07 13.90 0.84
CA ASN A 282 -6.58 14.34 2.15
C ASN A 282 -7.54 14.02 3.30
N LYS A 283 -8.65 13.31 3.04
CA LYS A 283 -9.63 12.97 4.07
C LYS A 283 -9.23 11.72 4.84
N SER A 284 -9.28 11.80 6.17
CA SER A 284 -9.14 10.65 7.08
C SER A 284 -10.32 9.69 6.95
N TYR A 285 -10.15 8.45 7.44
CA TYR A 285 -11.23 7.46 7.46
C TYR A 285 -12.50 8.00 8.17
N ASN A 286 -12.34 8.68 9.30
CA ASN A 286 -13.46 9.22 10.06
C ASN A 286 -14.20 10.35 9.31
N GLU A 287 -13.48 11.18 8.55
CA GLU A 287 -14.10 12.21 7.72
C GLU A 287 -14.88 11.60 6.54
N ILE A 288 -14.37 10.51 5.96
CA ILE A 288 -15.09 9.77 4.91
C ILE A 288 -16.32 9.08 5.49
N LEU A 289 -16.20 8.48 6.70
CA LEU A 289 -17.30 7.86 7.42
C LEU A 289 -18.40 8.89 7.79
N ALA A 290 -18.04 10.13 8.05
CA ALA A 290 -19.00 11.20 8.31
C ALA A 290 -19.88 11.54 7.09
N VAL A 291 -19.34 11.38 5.86
CA VAL A 291 -20.08 11.56 4.61
C VAL A 291 -20.92 10.33 4.26
N PHE A 292 -20.40 9.14 4.60
CA PHE A 292 -21.06 7.85 4.37
C PHE A 292 -21.36 7.13 5.69
N PRO A 293 -22.21 7.70 6.56
CA PRO A 293 -22.47 7.13 7.87
C PRO A 293 -23.22 5.79 7.78
N ASN A 294 -23.08 4.97 8.80
CA ASN A 294 -23.59 3.61 8.83
C ASN A 294 -25.13 3.50 8.70
N ASN A 295 -25.87 4.55 9.02
CA ASN A 295 -27.34 4.58 8.91
C ASN A 295 -27.87 4.74 7.48
N LEU A 296 -27.02 4.94 6.48
CA LEU A 296 -27.44 5.01 5.06
C LEU A 296 -27.82 3.65 4.49
N GLY A 297 -27.29 2.55 5.04
CA GLY A 297 -27.51 1.19 4.56
C GLY A 297 -28.26 0.31 5.58
N VAL A 298 -28.46 -0.95 5.24
CA VAL A 298 -28.98 -1.98 6.17
C VAL A 298 -27.92 -2.30 7.24
N THR A 299 -26.65 -2.17 6.87
CA THR A 299 -25.48 -2.36 7.70
C THR A 299 -24.53 -1.19 7.54
N VAL A 300 -23.25 -1.35 7.83
CA VAL A 300 -22.24 -0.31 7.58
C VAL A 300 -22.05 -0.08 6.08
N VAL A 301 -21.81 1.17 5.66
CA VAL A 301 -21.48 1.53 4.27
C VAL A 301 -20.05 1.20 3.94
N ILE A 302 -19.13 1.63 4.82
CA ILE A 302 -17.69 1.37 4.73
C ILE A 302 -17.20 0.76 6.04
N LYS A 303 -16.20 -0.12 5.94
CA LYS A 303 -15.62 -0.77 7.12
C LYS A 303 -14.12 -0.93 6.94
N GLN A 304 -13.33 -0.67 7.99
CA GLN A 304 -11.89 -0.90 7.97
C GLN A 304 -11.59 -2.38 7.66
N LEU A 305 -10.59 -2.62 6.83
CA LEU A 305 -10.26 -3.97 6.36
C LEU A 305 -9.93 -4.91 7.52
N ASN A 306 -9.19 -4.44 8.51
CA ASN A 306 -8.82 -5.20 9.71
C ASN A 306 -10.00 -5.54 10.64
N GLN A 307 -11.15 -4.89 10.46
CA GLN A 307 -12.39 -5.18 11.22
C GLN A 307 -13.35 -6.12 10.49
N ILE A 308 -13.05 -6.48 9.22
CA ILE A 308 -13.88 -7.38 8.43
C ILE A 308 -13.53 -8.82 8.78
N SER A 309 -14.48 -9.56 9.33
CA SER A 309 -14.25 -10.97 9.72
C SER A 309 -14.02 -11.87 8.49
N PRO A 310 -13.25 -12.97 8.61
CA PRO A 310 -13.07 -13.95 7.53
C PRO A 310 -14.38 -14.48 6.96
N LYS A 311 -15.42 -14.65 7.82
CA LYS A 311 -16.76 -15.04 7.40
C LYS A 311 -17.40 -14.00 6.48
N GLN A 312 -17.28 -12.70 6.80
CA GLN A 312 -17.81 -11.62 5.96
C GLN A 312 -17.11 -11.53 4.60
N ILE A 313 -15.82 -11.86 4.55
CA ILE A 313 -15.04 -11.95 3.29
C ILE A 313 -15.53 -13.14 2.46
N LYS A 314 -15.62 -14.32 3.08
CA LYS A 314 -16.11 -15.55 2.43
C LYS A 314 -17.55 -15.39 1.87
N ASP A 315 -18.40 -14.73 2.62
CA ASP A 315 -19.80 -14.44 2.24
C ASP A 315 -19.90 -13.26 1.24
N ARG A 316 -18.78 -12.71 0.79
CA ARG A 316 -18.67 -11.54 -0.12
C ARG A 316 -19.54 -10.37 0.30
N ARG A 317 -19.57 -10.06 1.61
CA ARG A 317 -20.37 -8.94 2.14
C ARG A 317 -19.72 -7.57 1.92
N PHE A 318 -18.45 -7.54 1.53
CA PHE A 318 -17.69 -6.34 1.22
C PHE A 318 -16.91 -6.54 -0.07
N PHE A 319 -16.61 -5.45 -0.76
CA PHE A 319 -15.70 -5.41 -1.90
C PHE A 319 -14.25 -5.43 -1.36
N THR A 320 -13.64 -6.60 -1.31
CA THR A 320 -12.31 -6.82 -0.69
C THR A 320 -11.23 -7.23 -1.69
N SER A 321 -11.53 -7.24 -2.98
CA SER A 321 -10.50 -7.45 -4.01
C SER A 321 -9.48 -6.30 -4.00
N PRO A 322 -8.21 -6.52 -4.32
CA PRO A 322 -7.19 -5.47 -4.27
C PRO A 322 -7.56 -4.18 -5.00
N ASN A 323 -8.24 -4.28 -6.14
CA ASN A 323 -8.68 -3.14 -6.95
C ASN A 323 -9.95 -2.45 -6.43
N GLU A 324 -10.59 -2.99 -5.41
CA GLU A 324 -11.83 -2.48 -4.82
C GLU A 324 -11.62 -1.89 -3.42
N LEU A 325 -10.45 -2.15 -2.83
CA LEU A 325 -10.05 -1.59 -1.55
C LEU A 325 -9.68 -0.11 -1.69
N LEU A 326 -10.13 0.68 -0.74
CA LEU A 326 -9.86 2.10 -0.67
C LEU A 326 -8.92 2.40 0.51
N CYS A 327 -8.15 3.49 0.39
CA CYS A 327 -7.26 3.94 1.44
C CYS A 327 -7.53 5.42 1.73
N SER A 328 -7.63 5.78 3.00
CA SER A 328 -7.79 7.16 3.47
C SER A 328 -6.44 7.84 3.70
N ALA A 329 -6.45 9.17 3.92
CA ALA A 329 -5.24 9.96 4.14
C ALA A 329 -4.42 9.52 5.37
N ASP A 330 -5.08 8.96 6.37
CA ASP A 330 -4.47 8.40 7.57
C ASP A 330 -3.99 6.94 7.40
N GLY A 331 -3.94 6.44 6.15
CA GLY A 331 -3.41 5.13 5.80
C GLY A 331 -4.33 3.95 6.12
N ILE A 332 -5.58 4.22 6.55
CA ILE A 332 -6.54 3.16 6.88
C ILE A 332 -7.13 2.58 5.60
N GLN A 333 -6.90 1.28 5.37
CA GLN A 333 -7.57 0.54 4.30
C GLN A 333 -8.99 0.17 4.72
N TYR A 334 -9.95 0.37 3.81
CA TYR A 334 -11.35 0.07 4.06
C TYR A 334 -12.06 -0.46 2.82
N ALA A 335 -13.14 -1.18 3.03
CA ALA A 335 -13.95 -1.78 1.98
C ALA A 335 -15.40 -1.30 2.07
N VAL A 336 -16.06 -1.22 0.91
CA VAL A 336 -17.47 -0.85 0.75
C VAL A 336 -18.34 -2.12 0.84
N THR A 337 -19.49 -2.02 1.51
CA THR A 337 -20.43 -3.15 1.61
C THR A 337 -21.12 -3.45 0.26
N THR A 338 -21.37 -4.73 0.00
CA THR A 338 -22.17 -5.21 -1.15
C THR A 338 -23.67 -5.27 -0.84
N GLN A 339 -24.07 -5.05 0.42
CA GLN A 339 -25.42 -5.32 0.94
C GLN A 339 -26.37 -4.13 0.72
N TRP A 340 -26.89 -4.00 -0.50
CA TRP A 340 -27.80 -2.94 -0.89
C TRP A 340 -29.10 -3.49 -1.47
N ASN A 341 -30.21 -2.89 -1.06
CA ASN A 341 -31.56 -3.22 -1.55
C ASN A 341 -32.29 -1.96 -2.06
N ILE A 342 -33.52 -2.13 -2.52
CA ILE A 342 -34.35 -1.05 -3.08
C ILE A 342 -34.68 0.04 -2.06
N THR A 343 -34.74 -0.30 -0.77
CA THR A 343 -35.10 0.64 0.29
C THR A 343 -33.92 1.47 0.78
N THR A 344 -32.69 0.96 0.67
CA THR A 344 -31.48 1.65 1.16
C THR A 344 -30.70 2.38 0.10
N ILE A 345 -30.76 1.94 -1.17
CA ILE A 345 -30.02 2.59 -2.25
C ILE A 345 -30.40 4.07 -2.48
N PRO A 346 -31.67 4.52 -2.25
CA PRO A 346 -32.02 5.93 -2.38
C PRO A 346 -31.19 6.86 -1.47
N ASN A 347 -30.75 6.38 -0.30
CA ASN A 347 -29.95 7.17 0.61
C ASN A 347 -28.60 7.54 -0.02
N ILE A 348 -27.95 6.59 -0.69
CA ILE A 348 -26.66 6.85 -1.39
C ILE A 348 -26.87 7.69 -2.64
N VAL A 349 -27.99 7.52 -3.35
CA VAL A 349 -28.38 8.41 -4.47
C VAL A 349 -28.52 9.85 -3.99
N ASN A 350 -29.14 10.08 -2.84
CA ASN A 350 -29.28 11.40 -2.24
C ASN A 350 -27.92 11.99 -1.82
N VAL A 351 -27.03 11.20 -1.23
CA VAL A 351 -25.65 11.64 -0.92
C VAL A 351 -24.92 12.02 -2.21
N ALA A 352 -24.97 11.21 -3.26
CA ALA A 352 -24.31 11.52 -4.53
C ALA A 352 -24.86 12.83 -5.15
N LYS A 353 -26.17 13.03 -5.12
CA LYS A 353 -26.81 14.25 -5.59
C LYS A 353 -26.45 15.48 -4.74
N SER A 354 -26.35 15.35 -3.42
CA SER A 354 -25.93 16.45 -2.53
C SER A 354 -24.46 16.85 -2.75
N LEU A 355 -23.65 15.93 -3.27
CA LEU A 355 -22.28 16.19 -3.71
C LEU A 355 -22.21 16.81 -5.13
N GLY A 356 -23.37 17.09 -5.76
CA GLY A 356 -23.45 17.71 -7.08
C GLY A 356 -23.26 16.72 -8.26
N TRP A 357 -23.39 15.40 -8.04
CA TRP A 357 -23.19 14.39 -9.08
C TRP A 357 -24.51 13.99 -9.74
N ASP A 358 -24.47 13.77 -11.06
CA ASP A 358 -25.65 13.29 -11.80
C ASP A 358 -25.86 11.80 -11.59
N VAL A 359 -27.07 11.42 -11.18
CA VAL A 359 -27.43 10.02 -10.94
C VAL A 359 -28.69 9.68 -11.72
N LYS A 360 -28.60 8.70 -12.61
CA LYS A 360 -29.71 8.16 -13.38
C LYS A 360 -29.99 6.71 -12.96
N ALA A 361 -31.25 6.32 -12.96
CA ALA A 361 -31.70 4.96 -12.71
C ALA A 361 -32.34 4.39 -13.99
N SER A 362 -32.06 3.13 -14.28
CA SER A 362 -32.66 2.36 -15.35
C SER A 362 -33.32 1.12 -14.76
N LYS A 363 -34.59 0.90 -15.06
CA LYS A 363 -35.31 -0.32 -14.72
C LYS A 363 -35.02 -1.42 -15.73
#